data_49651cf24237c1c72a22b91d7e97c975
#
_entry.id   49651cf24237c1c72a22b91d7e97c975
#
_cell.length_a   1.000
_cell.length_b   1.000
_cell.length_c   1.000
_cell.angle_alpha   90.00
_cell.angle_beta   90.00
_cell.angle_gamma   90.00
#
_symmetry.space_group_name_H-M   'P 1'
#
loop_
_entity.id
_entity.type
_entity.pdbx_description
1 polymer ?
#
loop_
_entity_poly.entity_id
_entity_poly.type
_entity_poly.pdbx_seq_one_letter_code
_entity_poly.pdbx_strand_id
1 'polypeptide(L)'
;MDTNILIRMFSGEDSVVEFLSGTDIHVSFITEIELLATSRITDAQAKKIRAFLDQCLIIGAEQEIRQYTIEMRKQTRLKLPDCMIAATAAYLKLPLVTGDKHFAKLEDEIALFRL
;
A
#
# COMPACT_ATOMS: atom_id res chain seq x y z
N MET A 1 -1.22 2.27 2.36
CA MET A 1 -1.30 0.90 2.90
C MET A 1 -0.49 -0.04 2.02
N ASP A 2 0.32 -0.88 2.63
CA ASP A 2 1.13 -1.85 1.89
C ASP A 2 0.22 -2.93 1.27
N THR A 3 0.57 -3.34 0.05
CA THR A 3 -0.20 -4.34 -0.71
C THR A 3 -0.40 -5.64 0.07
N ASN A 4 0.61 -6.10 0.79
CA ASN A 4 0.52 -7.36 1.55
C ASN A 4 -0.55 -7.34 2.65
N ILE A 5 -0.83 -6.19 3.23
CA ILE A 5 -1.91 -6.05 4.22
C ILE A 5 -3.26 -6.33 3.56
N LEU A 6 -3.48 -5.81 2.36
CA LEU A 6 -4.72 -6.05 1.62
C LEU A 6 -4.85 -7.51 1.18
N ILE A 7 -3.74 -8.15 0.80
CA ILE A 7 -3.73 -9.58 0.49
C ILE A 7 -4.16 -10.40 1.72
N ARG A 8 -3.64 -10.06 2.90
CA ARG A 8 -4.03 -10.70 4.15
C ARG A 8 -5.51 -10.51 4.46
N MET A 9 -6.03 -9.30 4.20
CA MET A 9 -7.45 -9.01 4.35
C MET A 9 -8.30 -9.90 3.42
N PHE A 10 -7.93 -10.01 2.15
CA PHE A 10 -8.66 -10.86 1.20
C PHE A 10 -8.55 -12.35 1.51
N SER A 11 -7.50 -12.76 2.23
CA SER A 11 -7.34 -14.13 2.73
C SER A 11 -8.18 -14.40 3.98
N GLY A 12 -8.88 -13.40 4.51
CA GLY A 12 -9.76 -13.55 5.66
C GLY A 12 -9.07 -13.51 7.01
N GLU A 13 -7.88 -12.87 7.10
CA GLU A 13 -7.20 -12.71 8.38
C GLU A 13 -7.98 -11.74 9.27
N ASP A 14 -8.62 -12.27 10.30
CA ASP A 14 -9.58 -11.55 11.14
C ASP A 14 -9.02 -10.27 11.75
N SER A 15 -7.78 -10.30 12.22
CA SER A 15 -7.15 -9.12 12.83
C SER A 15 -7.02 -7.95 11.85
N VAL A 16 -6.74 -8.26 10.59
CA VAL A 16 -6.63 -7.24 9.53
C VAL A 16 -8.01 -6.73 9.14
N VAL A 17 -8.96 -7.62 8.94
CA VAL A 17 -10.35 -7.26 8.61
C VAL A 17 -10.92 -6.34 9.68
N GLU A 18 -10.74 -6.69 10.95
CA GLU A 18 -11.23 -5.90 12.08
C GLU A 18 -10.56 -4.52 12.13
N PHE A 19 -9.23 -4.48 11.95
CA PHE A 19 -8.49 -3.21 11.96
C PHE A 19 -8.97 -2.26 10.87
N LEU A 20 -9.26 -2.77 9.66
CA LEU A 20 -9.65 -1.96 8.52
C LEU A 20 -11.14 -1.59 8.51
N SER A 21 -11.96 -2.25 9.33
CA SER A 21 -13.39 -2.00 9.38
C SER A 21 -13.69 -0.57 9.83
N GLY A 22 -14.49 0.15 9.03
CA GLY A 22 -14.88 1.52 9.33
C GLY A 22 -13.80 2.57 9.12
N THR A 23 -12.68 2.20 8.49
CA THR A 23 -11.54 3.10 8.25
C THR A 23 -11.54 3.54 6.78
N ASP A 24 -11.24 4.82 6.54
CA ASP A 24 -10.98 5.32 5.20
C ASP A 24 -9.59 4.84 4.75
N ILE A 25 -9.55 4.11 3.64
CA ILE A 25 -8.32 3.49 3.16
C ILE A 25 -7.80 4.25 1.95
N HIS A 26 -6.54 4.69 2.05
CA HIS A 26 -5.81 5.31 0.95
C HIS A 26 -4.81 4.28 0.42
N VAL A 27 -4.78 4.08 -0.88
CA VAL A 27 -3.86 3.15 -1.53
C VAL A 27 -3.10 3.83 -2.66
N SER A 28 -1.85 3.43 -2.83
CA SER A 28 -1.07 3.84 -3.99
C SER A 28 -1.61 3.14 -5.25
N PHE A 29 -1.52 3.82 -6.40
CA PHE A 29 -1.83 3.19 -7.68
C PHE A 29 -1.00 1.92 -7.91
N ILE A 30 0.20 1.83 -7.33
CA ILE A 30 1.04 0.61 -7.39
C ILE A 30 0.32 -0.57 -6.75
N THR A 31 -0.33 -0.36 -5.61
CA THR A 31 -1.10 -1.40 -4.93
C THR A 31 -2.26 -1.90 -5.79
N GLU A 32 -2.97 -0.99 -6.45
CA GLU A 32 -4.01 -1.37 -7.40
C GLU A 32 -3.46 -2.30 -8.49
N ILE A 33 -2.33 -1.92 -9.08
CA ILE A 33 -1.69 -2.72 -10.13
C ILE A 33 -1.26 -4.07 -9.58
N GLU A 34 -0.59 -4.10 -8.45
CA GLU A 34 -0.09 -5.35 -7.85
C GLU A 34 -1.22 -6.33 -7.52
N LEU A 35 -2.34 -5.82 -6.99
CA LEU A 35 -3.48 -6.67 -6.66
C LEU A 35 -4.14 -7.29 -7.89
N LEU A 36 -4.22 -6.55 -8.99
CA LEU A 36 -4.96 -6.95 -10.18
C LEU A 36 -4.09 -7.60 -11.25
N ALA A 37 -2.78 -7.42 -11.20
CA ALA A 37 -1.85 -7.94 -12.21
C ALA A 37 -1.32 -9.35 -11.88
N THR A 38 -1.80 -9.98 -10.84
CA THR A 38 -1.40 -11.33 -10.47
C THR A 38 -1.90 -12.33 -11.51
N SER A 39 -0.99 -13.13 -12.09
CA SER A 39 -1.29 -14.01 -13.22
C SER A 39 -2.28 -15.13 -12.92
N ARG A 40 -2.52 -15.45 -11.67
CA ARG A 40 -3.43 -16.52 -11.25
C ARG A 40 -4.74 -16.02 -10.65
N ILE A 41 -5.03 -14.74 -10.81
CA ILE A 41 -6.27 -14.18 -10.30
C ILE A 41 -7.45 -14.66 -11.17
N THR A 42 -8.52 -15.12 -10.53
CA THR A 42 -9.76 -15.48 -11.23
C THR A 42 -10.59 -14.24 -11.49
N ASP A 43 -11.55 -14.34 -12.43
CA ASP A 43 -12.48 -13.24 -12.71
C ASP A 43 -13.28 -12.86 -11.46
N ALA A 44 -13.70 -13.83 -10.67
CA ALA A 44 -14.44 -13.60 -9.43
C ALA A 44 -13.59 -12.85 -8.41
N GLN A 45 -12.31 -13.23 -8.28
CA GLN A 45 -11.39 -12.55 -7.38
C GLN A 45 -11.12 -11.11 -7.84
N ALA A 46 -10.89 -10.91 -9.13
CA ALA A 46 -10.68 -9.58 -9.70
C ALA A 46 -11.88 -8.67 -9.45
N LYS A 47 -13.08 -9.19 -9.62
CA LYS A 47 -14.32 -8.45 -9.38
C LYS A 47 -14.44 -8.02 -7.92
N LYS A 48 -14.11 -8.91 -6.99
CA LYS A 48 -14.12 -8.63 -5.56
C LYS A 48 -13.11 -7.55 -5.18
N ILE A 49 -11.89 -7.64 -5.74
CA ILE A 49 -10.84 -6.66 -5.50
C ILE A 49 -11.25 -5.29 -6.05
N ARG A 50 -11.81 -5.24 -7.26
CA ARG A 50 -12.27 -3.97 -7.83
C ARG A 50 -13.38 -3.34 -7.01
N ALA A 51 -14.32 -4.12 -6.52
CA ALA A 51 -15.39 -3.62 -5.66
C ALA A 51 -14.84 -2.99 -4.38
N PHE A 52 -13.80 -3.61 -3.79
CA PHE A 52 -13.12 -3.04 -2.64
C PHE A 52 -12.38 -1.75 -2.98
N LEU A 53 -11.62 -1.74 -4.09
CA LEU A 53 -10.85 -0.57 -4.51
C LEU A 53 -11.75 0.63 -4.85
N ASP A 54 -12.97 0.39 -5.32
CA ASP A 54 -13.93 1.45 -5.60
C ASP A 54 -14.32 2.22 -4.33
N GLN A 55 -14.14 1.62 -3.15
CA GLN A 55 -14.39 2.26 -1.86
C GLN A 55 -13.15 2.91 -1.26
N CYS A 56 -12.00 2.75 -1.90
CA CYS A 56 -10.74 3.32 -1.45
C CYS A 56 -10.45 4.62 -2.20
N LEU A 57 -9.58 5.44 -1.60
CA LEU A 57 -8.98 6.58 -2.29
C LEU A 57 -7.69 6.11 -2.94
N ILE A 58 -7.68 6.02 -4.27
CA ILE A 58 -6.50 5.61 -5.04
C ILE A 58 -5.70 6.84 -5.42
N ILE A 59 -4.42 6.86 -5.02
CA ILE A 59 -3.53 8.00 -5.23
C ILE A 59 -2.60 7.68 -6.39
N GLY A 60 -2.58 8.58 -7.37
CA GLY A 60 -1.73 8.44 -8.55
C GLY A 60 -0.29 8.87 -8.32
N ALA A 61 0.47 8.91 -9.42
CA ALA A 61 1.90 9.24 -9.38
C ALA A 61 2.13 10.76 -9.44
N GLU A 62 1.67 11.49 -8.43
CA GLU A 62 1.86 12.93 -8.31
C GLU A 62 3.35 13.30 -8.32
N GLN A 63 3.67 14.53 -8.72
CA GLN A 63 5.05 14.98 -8.81
C GLN A 63 5.78 14.83 -7.46
N GLU A 64 5.15 15.21 -6.37
CA GLU A 64 5.73 15.13 -5.03
C GLU A 64 5.99 13.69 -4.63
N ILE A 65 5.10 12.76 -5.01
CA ILE A 65 5.29 11.33 -4.75
C ILE A 65 6.49 10.81 -5.53
N ARG A 66 6.64 11.20 -6.78
CA ARG A 66 7.80 10.81 -7.58
C ARG A 66 9.10 11.33 -6.97
N GLN A 67 9.09 12.55 -6.45
CA GLN A 67 10.26 13.14 -5.81
C GLN A 67 10.63 12.40 -4.52
N TYR A 68 9.66 12.12 -3.65
CA TYR A 68 9.91 11.28 -2.47
C TYR A 68 10.46 9.92 -2.85
N THR A 69 9.92 9.31 -3.89
CA THR A 69 10.36 8.00 -4.37
C THR A 69 11.83 8.04 -4.79
N ILE A 70 12.23 9.07 -5.53
CA ILE A 70 13.62 9.23 -5.97
C ILE A 70 14.55 9.29 -4.75
N GLU A 71 14.20 10.09 -3.76
CA GLU A 71 15.02 10.25 -2.57
C GLU A 71 15.10 8.99 -1.73
N MET A 72 13.97 8.28 -1.58
CA MET A 72 13.94 7.01 -0.85
C MET A 72 14.80 5.95 -1.53
N ARG A 73 14.80 5.92 -2.85
CA ARG A 73 15.65 5.00 -3.62
C ARG A 73 17.13 5.31 -3.46
N LYS A 74 17.49 6.57 -3.32
CA LYS A 74 18.88 6.98 -3.06
C LYS A 74 19.34 6.58 -1.66
N GLN A 75 18.46 6.66 -0.68
CA GLN A 75 18.80 6.44 0.73
C GLN A 75 18.69 4.98 1.16
N THR A 76 17.93 4.17 0.44
CA THR A 76 17.65 2.79 0.81
C THR A 76 17.82 1.87 -0.38
N ARG A 77 17.81 0.55 -0.13
CA ARG A 77 17.78 -0.47 -1.18
C ARG A 77 16.40 -1.09 -1.35
N LEU A 78 15.38 -0.42 -0.85
CA LEU A 78 14.02 -0.89 -1.06
C LEU A 78 13.69 -0.91 -2.54
N LYS A 79 12.88 -1.89 -2.94
CA LYS A 79 12.42 -2.01 -4.32
C LYS A 79 11.60 -0.79 -4.71
N LEU A 80 11.61 -0.45 -5.99
CA LEU A 80 10.89 0.71 -6.50
C LEU A 80 9.41 0.73 -6.10
N PRO A 81 8.64 -0.37 -6.24
CA PRO A 81 7.23 -0.36 -5.82
C PRO A 81 7.06 -0.04 -4.33
N ASP A 82 7.91 -0.57 -3.47
CA ASP A 82 7.84 -0.30 -2.03
C ASP A 82 8.14 1.16 -1.72
N CYS A 83 9.13 1.75 -2.41
CA CYS A 83 9.41 3.17 -2.27
C CYS A 83 8.23 4.03 -2.71
N MET A 84 7.54 3.65 -3.77
CA MET A 84 6.36 4.40 -4.25
C MET A 84 5.21 4.31 -3.26
N ILE A 85 5.00 3.18 -2.63
CA ILE A 85 3.99 3.01 -1.58
C ILE A 85 4.34 3.88 -0.37
N ALA A 86 5.59 3.84 0.08
CA ALA A 86 6.06 4.67 1.19
C ALA A 86 5.98 6.17 0.86
N ALA A 87 6.35 6.54 -0.36
CA ALA A 87 6.28 7.92 -0.84
C ALA A 87 4.85 8.45 -0.83
N THR A 88 3.88 7.60 -1.17
CA THR A 88 2.47 7.96 -1.11
C THR A 88 2.04 8.28 0.33
N ALA A 89 2.46 7.48 1.30
CA ALA A 89 2.19 7.74 2.72
C ALA A 89 2.83 9.05 3.17
N ALA A 90 4.07 9.32 2.76
CA ALA A 90 4.75 10.57 3.07
C ALA A 90 4.02 11.78 2.48
N TYR A 91 3.58 11.69 1.24
CA TYR A 91 2.84 12.74 0.57
C TYR A 91 1.52 13.06 1.28
N LEU A 92 0.80 12.02 1.69
CA LEU A 92 -0.48 12.16 2.39
C LEU A 92 -0.31 12.54 3.86
N LYS A 93 0.90 12.43 4.41
CA LYS A 93 1.18 12.59 5.85
C LYS A 93 0.32 11.66 6.69
N LEU A 94 0.13 10.44 6.19
CA LEU A 94 -0.61 9.38 6.86
C LEU A 94 0.33 8.23 7.20
N PRO A 95 0.03 7.47 8.25
CA PRO A 95 0.83 6.28 8.55
C PRO A 95 0.73 5.24 7.44
N LEU A 96 1.85 4.57 7.18
CA LEU A 96 1.86 3.40 6.31
C LEU A 96 1.53 2.17 7.16
N VAL A 97 0.44 1.49 6.83
CA VAL A 97 0.06 0.23 7.47
C VAL A 97 0.76 -0.91 6.72
N THR A 98 1.60 -1.64 7.40
CA THR A 98 2.42 -2.70 6.80
C THR A 98 2.75 -3.81 7.79
N GLY A 99 2.98 -5.02 7.28
CA GLY A 99 3.58 -6.11 8.05
C GLY A 99 5.05 -6.33 7.72
N ASP A 100 5.61 -5.58 6.78
CA ASP A 100 6.96 -5.77 6.27
C ASP A 100 7.97 -4.96 7.08
N LYS A 101 8.95 -5.66 7.66
CA LYS A 101 10.02 -5.05 8.46
C LYS A 101 10.95 -4.15 7.64
N HIS A 102 11.03 -4.35 6.34
CA HIS A 102 11.93 -3.58 5.48
C HIS A 102 11.60 -2.09 5.48
N PHE A 103 10.34 -1.72 5.70
CA PHE A 103 9.94 -0.31 5.78
C PHE A 103 10.51 0.43 7.00
N ALA A 104 11.03 -0.29 8.00
CA ALA A 104 11.68 0.35 9.15
C ALA A 104 12.84 1.25 8.74
N LYS A 105 13.45 1.02 7.58
CA LYS A 105 14.52 1.88 7.04
C LYS A 105 14.04 3.30 6.75
N LEU A 106 12.75 3.53 6.68
CA LEU A 106 12.14 4.83 6.39
C LEU A 106 11.40 5.41 7.60
N GLU A 107 11.61 4.85 8.80
CA GLU A 107 10.86 5.27 10.00
C GLU A 107 11.09 6.73 10.40
N ASP A 108 12.20 7.33 9.97
CA ASP A 108 12.48 8.74 10.21
C ASP A 108 11.73 9.67 9.26
N GLU A 109 11.17 9.13 8.18
CA GLU A 109 10.51 9.90 7.12
C GLU A 109 9.01 9.68 7.07
N ILE A 110 8.55 8.50 7.48
CA ILE A 110 7.13 8.14 7.49
C ILE A 110 6.78 7.46 8.79
N ALA A 111 5.54 7.67 9.25
CA ALA A 111 5.02 6.92 10.38
C ALA A 111 4.62 5.52 9.91
N LEU A 112 4.95 4.50 10.68
CA LEU A 112 4.63 3.11 10.38
C LEU A 112 3.62 2.58 11.40
N PHE A 113 2.62 1.88 10.91
CA PHE A 113 1.70 1.10 11.74
C PHE A 113 1.83 -0.36 11.31
N ARG A 114 2.36 -1.18 12.21
CA ARG A 114 2.65 -2.58 11.90
C ARG A 114 1.54 -3.52 12.35
N LEU A 115 1.13 -4.37 11.43
CA LEU A 115 0.17 -5.44 11.71
C LEU A 115 0.86 -6.85 11.61
#